data_9ab2f5f50955d7b4da1d97e5e9ff8184
#
_entry.id   9ab2f5f50955d7b4da1d97e5e9ff8184
#
_cell.length_a   1.000
_cell.length_b   1.000
_cell.length_c   1.000
_cell.angle_alpha   90.00
_cell.angle_beta   90.00
_cell.angle_gamma   90.00
#
_symmetry.space_group_name_H-M   'P 1'
#
loop_
_entity.id
_entity.type
_entity.pdbx_description
1 polymer ?
#
loop_
_entity_poly.entity_id
_entity_poly.type
_entity_poly.pdbx_seq_one_letter_code
_entity_poly.pdbx_strand_id
1 'polypeptide(L)'
;MYSGITISHGKKYNFGYLSSFIEWGSFYNKSITEQTAFKVGFNYFSPLMHWGKWRFRQFIKPTYIWGNNRDASFKDQLSLNNYYGIEGFNNRILGSQKWVFSLQTQSYVPGSWYGFRFSPYLNISMGSLAEEKALFASKVYSKFSVGVQINNDFLVFNSFQISFSYYPSIPFEGDNILKTNSFENTDLTLNDFQLGKPAYLRY
;
A
#
# COMPACT_ATOMS: atom_id res chain seq x y z
N MET A 1 5.54 -0.41 -28.07
CA MET A 1 4.22 0.25 -27.94
C MET A 1 3.60 -0.23 -26.63
N TYR A 2 2.97 0.65 -25.84
CA TYR A 2 2.27 0.29 -24.61
C TYR A 2 0.77 0.45 -24.80
N SER A 3 -0.02 -0.49 -24.29
CA SER A 3 -1.46 -0.35 -24.12
C SER A 3 -1.87 -0.79 -22.71
N GLY A 4 -2.83 -0.09 -22.13
CA GLY A 4 -3.33 -0.40 -20.81
C GLY A 4 -4.77 0.06 -20.63
N ILE A 5 -5.46 -0.61 -19.73
CA ILE A 5 -6.82 -0.29 -19.31
C ILE A 5 -6.90 -0.31 -17.80
N THR A 6 -7.60 0.66 -17.24
CA THR A 6 -7.91 0.73 -15.81
C THR A 6 -9.42 0.85 -15.65
N ILE A 7 -9.98 -0.02 -14.84
CA ILE A 7 -11.40 0.01 -14.46
C ILE A 7 -11.45 0.19 -12.95
N SER A 8 -12.14 1.24 -12.50
CA SER A 8 -12.31 1.55 -11.08
C SER A 8 -13.78 1.72 -10.75
N HIS A 9 -14.18 1.20 -9.60
CA HIS A 9 -15.51 1.39 -9.05
C HIS A 9 -15.42 1.73 -7.58
N GLY A 10 -16.15 2.76 -7.15
CA GLY A 10 -16.22 3.15 -5.74
C GLY A 10 -17.65 3.44 -5.32
N LYS A 11 -18.05 2.93 -4.15
CA LYS A 11 -19.38 3.13 -3.61
C LYS A 11 -19.37 3.25 -2.08
N LYS A 12 -20.18 4.18 -1.59
CA LYS A 12 -20.47 4.32 -0.17
C LYS A 12 -21.62 3.39 0.22
N TYR A 13 -21.40 2.63 1.29
CA TYR A 13 -22.39 1.75 1.93
C TYR A 13 -22.61 2.18 3.38
N ASN A 14 -23.62 1.62 4.03
CA ASN A 14 -23.89 1.88 5.46
C ASN A 14 -22.72 1.44 6.36
N PHE A 15 -22.00 0.39 5.98
CA PHE A 15 -20.85 -0.13 6.70
C PHE A 15 -19.51 0.54 6.32
N GLY A 16 -19.51 1.52 5.41
CA GLY A 16 -18.30 2.25 5.01
C GLY A 16 -18.24 2.55 3.53
N TYR A 17 -17.05 2.87 3.07
CA TYR A 17 -16.75 3.07 1.66
C TYR A 17 -15.88 1.93 1.14
N LEU A 18 -16.24 1.40 -0.01
CA LEU A 18 -15.50 0.37 -0.72
C LEU A 18 -15.18 0.87 -2.12
N SER A 19 -13.92 0.84 -2.50
CA SER A 19 -13.50 0.96 -3.89
C SER A 19 -12.72 -0.27 -4.34
N SER A 20 -12.83 -0.58 -5.61
CA SER A 20 -12.09 -1.64 -6.28
C SER A 20 -11.52 -1.13 -7.58
N PHE A 21 -10.37 -1.64 -7.95
CA PHE A 21 -9.74 -1.32 -9.23
C PHE A 21 -9.12 -2.56 -9.84
N ILE A 22 -9.14 -2.57 -11.18
CA ILE A 22 -8.48 -3.57 -12.02
C ILE A 22 -7.67 -2.79 -13.04
N GLU A 23 -6.40 -3.07 -13.13
CA GLU A 23 -5.47 -2.47 -14.08
C GLU A 23 -4.82 -3.59 -14.89
N TRP A 24 -4.82 -3.44 -16.19
CA TRP A 24 -4.11 -4.32 -17.11
C TRP A 24 -3.25 -3.46 -18.03
N GLY A 25 -2.03 -3.89 -18.28
CA GLY A 25 -1.11 -3.20 -19.19
C GLY A 25 -0.15 -4.17 -19.85
N SER A 26 0.21 -3.87 -21.08
CA SER A 26 1.12 -4.69 -21.84
C SER A 26 2.02 -3.85 -22.76
N PHE A 27 3.27 -4.28 -22.89
CA PHE A 27 4.22 -3.76 -23.85
C PHE A 27 4.32 -4.69 -25.06
N TYR A 28 4.30 -4.09 -26.23
CA TYR A 28 4.38 -4.79 -27.51
C TYR A 28 5.58 -4.29 -28.32
N ASN A 29 6.36 -5.20 -28.87
CA ASN A 29 7.43 -4.91 -29.82
C ASN A 29 7.29 -5.83 -31.03
N LYS A 30 7.18 -5.25 -32.22
CA LYS A 30 7.09 -5.98 -33.51
C LYS A 30 6.17 -7.21 -33.46
N SER A 31 4.95 -7.04 -32.94
CA SER A 31 3.92 -8.09 -32.83
C SER A 31 4.17 -9.15 -31.75
N ILE A 32 5.18 -8.98 -30.91
CA ILE A 32 5.44 -9.85 -29.76
C ILE A 32 5.05 -9.09 -28.49
N THR A 33 4.32 -9.76 -27.61
CA THR A 33 4.03 -9.25 -26.27
C THR A 33 5.27 -9.45 -25.39
N GLU A 34 5.95 -8.35 -25.06
CA GLU A 34 7.18 -8.42 -24.25
C GLU A 34 6.87 -8.57 -22.77
N GLN A 35 5.98 -7.74 -22.26
CA GLN A 35 5.66 -7.72 -20.84
C GLN A 35 4.16 -7.45 -20.63
N THR A 36 3.55 -8.18 -19.73
CA THR A 36 2.16 -7.95 -19.33
C THR A 36 2.07 -7.87 -17.82
N ALA A 37 1.31 -6.92 -17.32
CA ALA A 37 1.01 -6.78 -15.91
C ALA A 37 -0.50 -6.70 -15.69
N PHE A 38 -0.95 -7.39 -14.67
CA PHE A 38 -2.32 -7.34 -14.16
C PHE A 38 -2.28 -6.99 -12.69
N LYS A 39 -3.07 -5.99 -12.29
CA LYS A 39 -3.16 -5.56 -10.90
C LYS A 39 -4.63 -5.45 -10.51
N VAL A 40 -4.96 -5.99 -9.36
CA VAL A 40 -6.27 -5.86 -8.75
C VAL A 40 -6.13 -5.45 -7.30
N GLY A 41 -7.00 -4.58 -6.84
CA GLY A 41 -6.99 -4.16 -5.45
C GLY A 41 -8.34 -3.64 -4.99
N PHE A 42 -8.47 -3.61 -3.67
CA PHE A 42 -9.62 -3.06 -2.98
C PHE A 42 -9.14 -2.07 -1.93
N ASN A 43 -9.89 -0.99 -1.75
CA ASN A 43 -9.69 -0.07 -0.65
C ASN A 43 -11.01 0.04 0.11
N TYR A 44 -10.96 -0.28 1.37
CA TYR A 44 -12.11 -0.14 2.26
C TYR A 44 -11.76 0.76 3.42
N PHE A 45 -12.69 1.63 3.81
CA PHE A 45 -12.64 2.28 5.10
C PHE A 45 -14.01 2.30 5.78
N SER A 46 -14.02 2.05 7.08
CA SER A 46 -15.23 2.03 7.89
C SER A 46 -15.84 3.42 8.07
N PRO A 47 -17.10 3.51 8.47
CA PRO A 47 -17.64 4.72 9.06
C PRO A 47 -16.79 5.15 10.26
N LEU A 48 -16.93 6.40 10.67
CA LEU A 48 -16.27 6.90 11.86
C LEU A 48 -16.97 6.33 13.10
N MET A 49 -16.28 5.42 13.77
CA MET A 49 -16.75 4.80 15.02
C MET A 49 -16.45 5.72 16.20
N HIS A 50 -17.32 5.76 17.17
CA HIS A 50 -17.19 6.62 18.35
C HIS A 50 -17.04 5.76 19.62
N TRP A 51 -16.06 6.14 20.46
CA TRP A 51 -15.90 5.59 21.80
C TRP A 51 -15.59 6.75 22.76
N GLY A 52 -16.60 7.20 23.46
CA GLY A 52 -16.53 8.43 24.25
C GLY A 52 -16.22 9.63 23.37
N LYS A 53 -15.13 10.35 23.69
CA LYS A 53 -14.66 11.50 22.91
C LYS A 53 -13.73 11.09 21.75
N TRP A 54 -13.27 9.86 21.70
CA TRP A 54 -12.38 9.34 20.67
C TRP A 54 -13.16 8.89 19.45
N ARG A 55 -12.55 9.01 18.30
CA ARG A 55 -13.10 8.52 17.02
C ARG A 55 -12.09 7.57 16.39
N PHE A 56 -12.60 6.55 15.71
CA PHE A 56 -11.80 5.51 15.09
C PHE A 56 -12.26 5.25 13.67
N ARG A 57 -11.33 4.90 12.81
CA ARG A 57 -11.61 4.42 11.46
C ARG A 57 -10.68 3.26 11.12
N GLN A 58 -11.25 2.26 10.46
CA GLN A 58 -10.53 1.11 9.98
C GLN A 58 -10.29 1.25 8.49
N PHE A 59 -9.06 0.98 8.04
CA PHE A 59 -8.67 0.92 6.64
C PHE A 59 -8.19 -0.50 6.31
N ILE A 60 -8.61 -1.03 5.15
CA ILE A 60 -8.20 -2.35 4.65
C ILE A 60 -7.85 -2.20 3.18
N LYS A 61 -6.65 -2.62 2.80
CA LYS A 61 -6.11 -2.49 1.44
C LYS A 61 -5.42 -3.79 1.00
N PRO A 62 -6.15 -4.77 0.46
CA PRO A 62 -5.55 -5.88 -0.27
C PRO A 62 -5.20 -5.47 -1.70
N THR A 63 -4.05 -5.88 -2.17
CA THR A 63 -3.60 -5.69 -3.55
C THR A 63 -2.91 -6.95 -4.04
N TYR A 64 -3.19 -7.33 -5.27
CA TYR A 64 -2.53 -8.42 -5.96
C TYR A 64 -1.99 -7.93 -7.31
N ILE A 65 -0.75 -8.28 -7.62
CA ILE A 65 -0.10 -7.96 -8.88
C ILE A 65 0.47 -9.24 -9.46
N TRP A 66 0.17 -9.47 -10.72
CA TRP A 66 0.70 -10.55 -11.52
C TRP A 66 1.36 -10.00 -12.78
N GLY A 67 2.61 -10.36 -13.00
CA GLY A 67 3.36 -10.04 -14.20
C GLY A 67 3.70 -11.28 -14.98
N ASN A 68 3.60 -11.21 -16.29
CA ASN A 68 3.96 -12.28 -17.22
C ASN A 68 4.96 -11.77 -18.27
N ASN A 69 5.83 -12.65 -18.74
CA ASN A 69 6.88 -12.32 -19.71
C ASN A 69 7.76 -11.14 -19.29
N ARG A 70 8.11 -11.07 -18.00
CA ARG A 70 8.96 -10.02 -17.48
C ARG A 70 10.43 -10.33 -17.76
N ASP A 71 11.16 -9.32 -18.19
CA ASP A 71 12.61 -9.43 -18.29
C ASP A 71 13.20 -9.70 -16.91
N ALA A 72 14.18 -10.58 -16.84
CA ALA A 72 14.94 -10.88 -15.62
C ALA A 72 15.78 -9.67 -15.10
N SER A 73 15.73 -8.52 -15.81
CA SER A 73 16.41 -7.31 -15.36
C SER A 73 15.79 -6.80 -14.06
N PHE A 74 16.64 -6.35 -13.15
CA PHE A 74 16.27 -5.82 -11.83
C PHE A 74 15.19 -4.71 -11.89
N LYS A 75 15.10 -3.98 -13.00
CA LYS A 75 14.18 -2.86 -13.16
C LYS A 75 12.72 -3.26 -13.37
N ASP A 76 12.49 -4.45 -13.88
CA ASP A 76 11.16 -4.91 -14.31
C ASP A 76 10.53 -5.92 -13.32
N GLN A 77 11.25 -6.31 -12.29
CA GLN A 77 10.77 -7.24 -11.29
C GLN A 77 10.03 -6.53 -10.14
N LEU A 78 9.01 -7.21 -9.61
CA LEU A 78 8.28 -6.74 -8.43
C LEU A 78 9.13 -6.88 -7.18
N SER A 79 8.95 -5.96 -6.23
CA SER A 79 9.52 -6.03 -4.89
C SER A 79 8.45 -5.79 -3.83
N LEU A 80 8.74 -6.16 -2.59
CA LEU A 80 7.89 -5.83 -1.43
C LEU A 80 8.27 -4.49 -0.79
N ASN A 81 9.14 -3.71 -1.42
CA ASN A 81 9.62 -2.45 -0.85
C ASN A 81 8.57 -1.35 -0.94
N ASN A 82 8.52 -0.54 0.13
CA ASN A 82 7.82 0.75 0.22
C ASN A 82 6.45 0.86 -0.46
N TYR A 83 6.31 1.75 -1.42
CA TYR A 83 5.09 2.37 -1.90
C TYR A 83 3.95 1.41 -2.32
N TYR A 84 4.29 0.28 -2.92
CA TYR A 84 3.31 -0.75 -3.31
C TYR A 84 3.56 -2.09 -2.59
N GLY A 85 4.30 -2.05 -1.51
CA GLY A 85 4.68 -3.20 -0.72
C GLY A 85 4.38 -3.01 0.76
N ILE A 86 5.31 -3.46 1.58
CA ILE A 86 5.29 -3.30 3.03
C ILE A 86 6.13 -2.07 3.38
N GLU A 87 5.47 -1.04 3.90
CA GLU A 87 6.12 0.23 4.23
C GLU A 87 7.31 0.03 5.18
N GLY A 88 8.44 0.69 4.88
CA GLY A 88 9.68 0.55 5.63
C GLY A 88 10.40 -0.79 5.45
N PHE A 89 9.85 -1.70 4.65
CA PHE A 89 10.51 -2.95 4.27
C PHE A 89 11.51 -2.66 3.16
N ASN A 90 12.76 -3.07 3.38
CA ASN A 90 13.83 -2.96 2.40
C ASN A 90 14.38 -4.35 2.12
N ASN A 91 14.12 -4.88 0.95
CA ASN A 91 14.52 -6.22 0.57
C ASN A 91 15.14 -6.23 -0.83
N ARG A 92 15.89 -7.30 -1.12
CA ARG A 92 16.45 -7.60 -2.44
C ARG A 92 15.74 -8.76 -3.14
N ILE A 93 14.61 -9.20 -2.55
CA ILE A 93 13.82 -10.28 -3.14
C ILE A 93 13.00 -9.67 -4.27
N LEU A 94 13.04 -10.31 -5.41
CA LEU A 94 12.35 -9.92 -6.63
C LEU A 94 11.47 -11.07 -7.10
N GLY A 95 10.41 -10.76 -7.83
CA GLY A 95 9.52 -11.77 -8.36
C GLY A 95 8.56 -11.22 -9.41
N SER A 96 7.81 -12.11 -10.04
CA SER A 96 6.82 -11.76 -11.06
C SER A 96 5.40 -11.61 -10.49
N GLN A 97 5.16 -12.13 -9.30
CA GLN A 97 3.85 -12.07 -8.65
C GLN A 97 4.00 -11.60 -7.21
N LYS A 98 3.07 -10.75 -6.75
CA LYS A 98 2.99 -10.37 -5.35
C LYS A 98 1.56 -10.13 -4.89
N TRP A 99 1.32 -10.38 -3.62
CA TRP A 99 0.17 -9.85 -2.92
C TRP A 99 0.61 -9.08 -1.68
N VAL A 100 -0.15 -8.05 -1.35
CA VAL A 100 0.03 -7.24 -0.15
C VAL A 100 -1.33 -7.02 0.48
N PHE A 101 -1.39 -7.19 1.78
CA PHE A 101 -2.56 -6.88 2.60
C PHE A 101 -2.16 -5.87 3.66
N SER A 102 -2.88 -4.78 3.79
CA SER A 102 -2.66 -3.79 4.83
C SER A 102 -3.94 -3.51 5.59
N LEU A 103 -3.85 -3.56 6.91
CA LEU A 103 -4.91 -3.26 7.86
C LEU A 103 -4.42 -2.13 8.77
N GLN A 104 -5.15 -1.02 8.83
CA GLN A 104 -4.80 0.09 9.71
C GLN A 104 -6.01 0.55 10.50
N THR A 105 -5.85 0.66 11.82
CA THR A 105 -6.80 1.29 12.73
C THR A 105 -6.29 2.68 13.06
N GLN A 106 -6.94 3.70 12.57
CA GLN A 106 -6.63 5.11 12.83
C GLN A 106 -7.53 5.62 13.94
N SER A 107 -6.94 6.25 14.96
CA SER A 107 -7.69 6.96 15.99
C SER A 107 -7.53 8.47 15.84
N TYR A 108 -8.52 9.22 16.26
CA TYR A 108 -8.52 10.67 16.24
C TYR A 108 -8.72 11.17 17.67
N VAL A 109 -7.70 11.81 18.21
CA VAL A 109 -7.70 12.39 19.55
C VAL A 109 -8.61 13.62 19.54
N PRO A 110 -9.46 13.80 20.55
CA PRO A 110 -10.28 14.99 20.66
C PRO A 110 -9.42 16.23 20.96
N GLY A 111 -9.72 17.34 20.26
CA GLY A 111 -9.04 18.61 20.41
C GLY A 111 -7.77 18.74 19.60
N SER A 112 -7.12 19.89 19.77
CA SER A 112 -5.83 20.22 19.16
C SER A 112 -4.95 20.93 20.18
N TRP A 113 -3.64 20.77 20.05
CA TRP A 113 -2.64 21.45 20.86
C TRP A 113 -1.85 22.41 19.97
N TYR A 114 -2.01 23.70 20.15
CA TYR A 114 -1.44 24.74 19.26
C TYR A 114 -1.67 24.48 17.77
N GLY A 115 -2.89 24.02 17.43
CA GLY A 115 -3.23 23.64 16.05
C GLY A 115 -2.75 22.25 15.62
N PHE A 116 -1.93 21.58 16.41
CA PHE A 116 -1.51 20.22 16.12
C PHE A 116 -2.60 19.22 16.50
N ARG A 117 -2.96 18.35 15.55
CA ARG A 117 -3.86 17.22 15.73
C ARG A 117 -3.08 15.94 15.67
N PHE A 118 -3.28 15.10 16.66
CA PHE A 118 -2.62 13.81 16.77
C PHE A 118 -3.60 12.70 16.44
N SER A 119 -3.17 11.78 15.60
CA SER A 119 -3.97 10.64 15.18
C SER A 119 -3.14 9.37 15.33
N PRO A 120 -3.10 8.77 16.52
CA PRO A 120 -2.44 7.50 16.75
C PRO A 120 -3.04 6.40 15.88
N TYR A 121 -2.21 5.45 15.44
CA TYR A 121 -2.67 4.34 14.63
C TYR A 121 -1.92 3.03 14.92
N LEU A 122 -2.58 1.93 14.61
CA LEU A 122 -2.01 0.60 14.55
C LEU A 122 -2.08 0.13 13.10
N ASN A 123 -0.98 -0.41 12.58
CA ASN A 123 -0.93 -0.97 11.24
C ASN A 123 -0.38 -2.39 11.28
N ILE A 124 -1.03 -3.27 10.54
CA ILE A 124 -0.56 -4.63 10.23
C ILE A 124 -0.49 -4.73 8.72
N SER A 125 0.68 -5.03 8.19
CA SER A 125 0.86 -5.28 6.76
C SER A 125 1.49 -6.65 6.56
N MET A 126 1.01 -7.36 5.56
CA MET A 126 1.51 -8.68 5.18
C MET A 126 1.67 -8.73 3.66
N GLY A 127 2.64 -9.48 3.19
CA GLY A 127 2.83 -9.68 1.76
C GLY A 127 3.73 -10.86 1.46
N SER A 128 3.59 -11.36 0.26
CA SER A 128 4.44 -12.41 -0.29
C SER A 128 4.77 -12.09 -1.74
N LEU A 129 5.90 -12.62 -2.17
CA LEU A 129 6.45 -12.42 -3.49
C LEU A 129 6.93 -13.77 -4.03
N ALA A 130 6.64 -14.07 -5.28
CA ALA A 130 6.99 -15.32 -5.93
C ALA A 130 7.44 -15.13 -7.38
N GLU A 131 8.25 -16.07 -7.83
CA GLU A 131 8.48 -16.34 -9.24
C GLU A 131 7.48 -17.41 -9.71
N GLU A 132 6.83 -17.11 -10.82
CA GLU A 132 5.93 -17.90 -11.70
C GLU A 132 4.92 -18.90 -11.14
N LYS A 133 4.83 -19.54 -10.09
CA LYS A 133 3.73 -20.51 -9.79
C LYS A 133 3.43 -20.83 -8.33
N ALA A 134 4.18 -20.28 -7.42
CA ALA A 134 4.09 -20.69 -6.01
C ALA A 134 3.76 -19.54 -5.04
N LEU A 135 2.97 -18.55 -5.45
CA LEU A 135 2.74 -17.35 -4.65
C LEU A 135 2.18 -17.67 -3.25
N PHE A 136 1.24 -18.58 -3.15
CA PHE A 136 0.65 -18.99 -1.86
C PHE A 136 1.51 -19.95 -1.04
N ALA A 137 2.51 -20.57 -1.66
CA ALA A 137 3.50 -21.40 -0.99
C ALA A 137 4.78 -20.62 -0.62
N SER A 138 4.89 -19.38 -1.06
CA SER A 138 6.05 -18.52 -0.81
C SER A 138 6.03 -17.95 0.62
N LYS A 139 7.19 -17.58 1.12
CA LYS A 139 7.36 -16.99 2.45
C LYS A 139 6.54 -15.72 2.58
N VAL A 140 5.74 -15.64 3.62
CA VAL A 140 4.96 -14.45 3.97
C VAL A 140 5.80 -13.55 4.88
N TYR A 141 5.94 -12.30 4.50
CA TYR A 141 6.56 -11.26 5.30
C TYR A 141 5.49 -10.40 5.95
N SER A 142 5.73 -9.95 7.16
CA SER A 142 4.77 -9.15 7.91
C SER A 142 5.44 -8.00 8.64
N LYS A 143 4.65 -6.95 8.88
CA LYS A 143 5.00 -5.76 9.66
C LYS A 143 3.88 -5.47 10.65
N PHE A 144 4.25 -5.19 11.88
CA PHE A 144 3.37 -4.65 12.93
C PHE A 144 3.90 -3.29 13.32
N SER A 145 3.08 -2.26 13.27
CA SER A 145 3.52 -0.91 13.64
C SER A 145 2.50 -0.19 14.50
N VAL A 146 3.03 0.60 15.41
CA VAL A 146 2.32 1.65 16.14
C VAL A 146 2.92 2.98 15.76
N GLY A 147 2.08 3.97 15.51
CA GLY A 147 2.55 5.29 15.09
C GLY A 147 1.57 6.39 15.40
N VAL A 148 1.96 7.60 15.07
CA VAL A 148 1.14 8.78 15.17
C VAL A 148 1.26 9.60 13.90
N GLN A 149 0.14 9.98 13.34
CA GLN A 149 0.04 10.98 12.29
C GLN A 149 -0.23 12.34 12.92
N ILE A 150 0.53 13.33 12.50
CA ILE A 150 0.50 14.71 13.02
C ILE A 150 0.11 15.63 11.89
N ASN A 151 -0.97 16.39 12.09
CA ASN A 151 -1.41 17.44 11.20
C ASN A 151 -1.39 18.76 11.95
N ASN A 152 -1.24 19.88 11.24
CA ASN A 152 -1.39 21.20 11.85
C ASN A 152 -2.42 22.01 11.07
N ASP A 153 -3.36 22.65 11.77
CA ASP A 153 -4.46 23.39 11.17
C ASP A 153 -4.02 24.77 10.62
N PHE A 154 -2.85 25.29 11.05
CA PHE A 154 -2.36 26.62 10.70
C PHE A 154 -1.19 26.60 9.72
N LEU A 155 -0.47 25.48 9.64
CA LEU A 155 0.71 25.36 8.80
C LEU A 155 0.36 24.61 7.51
N VAL A 156 0.81 25.16 6.38
CA VAL A 156 0.63 24.57 5.07
C VAL A 156 1.73 23.53 4.84
N PHE A 157 1.74 22.48 5.61
CA PHE A 157 2.57 21.30 5.34
C PHE A 157 1.70 20.03 5.29
N ASN A 158 2.21 19.06 4.57
CA ASN A 158 1.58 17.75 4.51
C ASN A 158 1.61 17.07 5.89
N SER A 159 0.70 16.14 6.12
CA SER A 159 0.71 15.36 7.35
C SER A 159 2.05 14.64 7.52
N PHE A 160 2.56 14.66 8.74
CA PHE A 160 3.78 13.98 9.13
C PHE A 160 3.44 12.73 9.93
N GLN A 161 4.10 11.62 9.64
CA GLN A 161 3.86 10.34 10.28
C GLN A 161 5.15 9.81 10.90
N ILE A 162 5.08 9.40 12.15
CA ILE A 162 6.15 8.68 12.84
C ILE A 162 5.60 7.34 13.27
N SER A 163 6.33 6.26 13.01
CA SER A 163 5.95 4.93 13.45
C SER A 163 7.13 4.13 13.96
N PHE A 164 6.85 3.27 14.92
CA PHE A 164 7.72 2.21 15.36
C PHE A 164 7.18 0.88 14.80
N SER A 165 8.05 0.15 14.09
CA SER A 165 7.65 -1.02 13.33
C SER A 165 8.49 -2.23 13.72
N TYR A 166 7.81 -3.37 13.89
CA TYR A 166 8.40 -4.67 14.13
C TYR A 166 8.18 -5.57 12.91
N TYR A 167 9.26 -6.20 12.44
CA TYR A 167 9.28 -7.10 11.29
C TYR A 167 9.67 -8.51 11.76
N PRO A 168 8.72 -9.42 11.99
CA PRO A 168 8.99 -10.78 12.49
C PRO A 168 9.88 -11.61 11.57
N SER A 169 9.82 -11.34 10.27
CA SER A 169 10.58 -12.03 9.24
C SER A 169 11.35 -11.03 8.42
N ILE A 170 12.66 -11.08 8.47
CA ILE A 170 13.55 -10.31 7.62
C ILE A 170 14.11 -11.20 6.51
N PRO A 171 14.32 -10.65 5.28
CA PRO A 171 14.81 -11.46 4.16
C PRO A 171 16.30 -11.79 4.25
N PHE A 172 17.09 -10.99 4.96
CA PHE A 172 18.55 -11.13 5.03
C PHE A 172 19.06 -11.05 6.46
N GLU A 173 20.16 -11.75 6.72
CA GLU A 173 20.93 -11.58 7.95
C GLU A 173 21.46 -10.14 8.06
N GLY A 174 21.37 -9.54 9.24
CA GLY A 174 21.80 -8.17 9.50
C GLY A 174 20.77 -7.08 9.17
N ASP A 175 19.59 -7.42 8.65
CA ASP A 175 18.50 -6.45 8.53
C ASP A 175 17.86 -6.19 9.91
N ASN A 176 17.30 -4.99 10.11
CA ASN A 176 16.73 -4.61 11.39
C ASN A 176 15.32 -5.15 11.56
N ILE A 177 15.10 -5.89 12.65
CA ILE A 177 13.76 -6.39 13.06
C ILE A 177 12.88 -5.25 13.57
N LEU A 178 13.50 -4.22 14.17
CA LEU A 178 12.82 -3.04 14.69
C LEU A 178 13.29 -1.80 13.94
N LYS A 179 12.34 -1.03 13.43
CA LYS A 179 12.64 0.21 12.68
C LYS A 179 11.74 1.34 13.15
N THR A 180 12.31 2.54 13.20
CA THR A 180 11.54 3.79 13.28
C THR A 180 11.42 4.36 11.89
N ASN A 181 10.19 4.60 11.45
CA ASN A 181 9.90 5.14 10.13
C ASN A 181 9.25 6.52 10.29
N SER A 182 9.67 7.48 9.47
CA SER A 182 9.06 8.81 9.37
C SER A 182 8.75 9.12 7.91
N PHE A 183 7.55 9.62 7.65
CA PHE A 183 7.06 9.92 6.31
C PHE A 183 6.34 11.26 6.31
N GLU A 184 6.56 12.07 5.27
CA GLU A 184 5.87 13.36 5.11
C GLU A 184 4.42 13.21 4.67
N ASN A 185 4.05 12.10 4.08
CA ASN A 185 2.73 11.92 3.50
C ASN A 185 2.19 10.52 3.76
N THR A 186 1.06 10.46 4.41
CA THR A 186 0.32 9.22 4.55
C THR A 186 -0.65 9.11 3.39
N ASP A 187 -0.36 8.23 2.46
CA ASP A 187 -1.23 8.00 1.32
C ASP A 187 -2.46 7.17 1.70
N LEU A 188 -3.29 7.77 2.55
CA LEU A 188 -4.64 7.28 2.84
C LEU A 188 -5.65 7.85 1.83
N THR A 189 -5.18 8.59 0.82
CA THR A 189 -6.01 9.17 -0.21
C THR A 189 -6.50 8.11 -1.17
N LEU A 190 -7.74 8.26 -1.60
CA LEU A 190 -8.36 7.44 -2.65
C LEU A 190 -7.84 7.96 -4.00
N ASN A 191 -6.68 7.50 -4.42
CA ASN A 191 -6.13 7.84 -5.73
C ASN A 191 -6.83 7.12 -6.91
N ASP A 192 -7.92 6.41 -6.62
CA ASP A 192 -8.60 5.52 -7.57
C ASP A 192 -9.34 6.29 -8.69
N PHE A 193 -9.50 7.61 -8.57
CA PHE A 193 -10.26 8.45 -9.50
C PHE A 193 -9.44 9.64 -10.01
N GLN A 194 -8.27 9.38 -10.56
CA GLN A 194 -7.52 10.42 -11.27
C GLN A 194 -8.06 10.57 -12.69
N LEU A 195 -8.74 11.69 -12.96
CA LEU A 195 -9.10 12.10 -14.30
C LEU A 195 -7.85 12.68 -14.97
N GLY A 196 -7.35 12.03 -15.99
CA GLY A 196 -6.19 12.52 -16.72
C GLY A 196 -5.57 11.47 -17.64
N LYS A 197 -4.42 11.81 -18.21
CA LYS A 197 -3.64 10.87 -19.03
C LYS A 197 -3.26 9.65 -18.19
N PRO A 198 -3.61 8.42 -18.59
CA PRO A 198 -3.27 7.24 -17.84
C PRO A 198 -1.74 7.16 -17.65
N ALA A 199 -1.32 7.07 -16.39
CA ALA A 199 0.07 6.78 -16.08
C ALA A 199 0.41 5.36 -16.53
N TYR A 200 1.68 5.11 -16.86
CA TYR A 200 2.16 3.74 -17.03
C TYR A 200 1.87 2.96 -15.74
N LEU A 201 1.47 1.71 -15.90
CA LEU A 201 1.29 0.80 -14.77
C LEU A 201 2.62 0.75 -14.02
N ARG A 202 2.69 1.44 -12.88
CA ARG A 202 3.84 1.38 -11.99
C ARG A 202 3.66 0.20 -11.05
N TYR A 203 4.60 -0.69 -11.03
CA TYR A 203 4.65 -1.87 -10.19
C TYR A 203 5.82 -1.83 -9.23
#